data_c5b18b3f06db0c5d2d45a15b4b780e6f
#
_entry.id   c5b18b3f06db0c5d2d45a15b4b780e6f
#
_cell.length_a   1.000
_cell.length_b   1.000
_cell.length_c   1.000
_cell.angle_alpha   90.00
_cell.angle_beta   90.00
_cell.angle_gamma   90.00
#
_symmetry.space_group_name_H-M   'P 1'
#
loop_
_entity.id
_entity.type
_entity.pdbx_description
1 polymer ?
#
loop_
_entity_poly.entity_id
_entity_poly.type
_entity_poly.pdbx_seq_one_letter_code
_entity_poly.pdbx_strand_id
1 'polypeptide(L)'
;MAQKKTVSPQSSKPNQIDIQRWLLNFAIVCIAVVIFTFMISSTKRFSSNSKKIDLSSPGFIPQMPKYEDVYIEVLNGCGITGMAGKYTEYLRMKGFDVLTTGNAKEMNYPETFILVRDTSEAILSPLLEAMSFSRDHIEFNPAMEDYITFRLILGKDCDRLTVFETIKNMENQF
;
A
#
# COMPACT_ATOMS: atom_id res chain seq x y z
N MET A 1 50.07 53.97 62.27
CA MET A 1 48.84 53.21 62.41
C MET A 1 48.50 52.55 61.05
N ALA A 2 48.81 51.28 60.88
CA ALA A 2 48.58 50.52 59.66
C ALA A 2 47.36 49.63 59.87
N GLN A 3 46.34 49.85 59.12
CA GLN A 3 45.12 49.00 59.08
C GLN A 3 45.33 47.79 58.17
N LYS A 4 45.26 46.61 58.76
CA LYS A 4 45.37 45.31 58.10
C LYS A 4 44.05 44.93 57.53
N LYS A 5 43.90 44.95 56.17
CA LYS A 5 42.71 44.56 55.41
C LYS A 5 42.69 43.02 55.42
N THR A 6 41.73 42.45 56.10
CA THR A 6 41.44 41.01 56.10
C THR A 6 40.66 40.67 54.82
N VAL A 7 41.23 39.83 53.97
CA VAL A 7 40.57 39.26 52.77
C VAL A 7 39.89 37.96 53.21
N SER A 8 38.58 37.93 53.14
CA SER A 8 37.79 36.71 53.36
C SER A 8 37.92 35.75 52.18
N PRO A 9 38.06 34.43 52.39
CA PRO A 9 38.12 33.46 51.31
C PRO A 9 36.72 33.30 50.68
N GLN A 10 36.63 33.51 49.37
CA GLN A 10 35.46 33.15 48.61
C GLN A 10 35.30 31.63 48.56
N SER A 11 34.25 31.13 49.17
CA SER A 11 33.80 29.76 49.06
C SER A 11 33.31 29.47 47.65
N SER A 12 34.11 28.73 46.87
CA SER A 12 33.70 28.17 45.59
C SER A 12 32.62 27.13 45.86
N LYS A 13 31.38 27.42 45.49
CA LYS A 13 30.29 26.43 45.44
C LYS A 13 30.67 25.31 44.48
N PRO A 14 30.52 24.03 44.87
CA PRO A 14 30.74 22.93 43.96
C PRO A 14 29.74 23.03 42.81
N ASN A 15 30.21 22.81 41.58
CA ASN A 15 29.39 22.67 40.38
C ASN A 15 28.29 21.64 40.66
N GLN A 16 27.11 22.10 40.96
CA GLN A 16 25.90 21.25 40.83
C GLN A 16 25.78 20.93 39.35
N ILE A 17 26.22 19.71 38.99
CA ILE A 17 25.86 19.12 37.70
C ILE A 17 24.36 19.20 37.65
N ASP A 18 23.83 20.01 36.70
CA ASP A 18 22.41 20.18 36.50
C ASP A 18 21.83 18.83 36.05
N ILE A 19 21.50 17.99 37.04
CA ILE A 19 20.95 16.63 36.85
C ILE A 19 19.74 16.70 35.91
N GLN A 20 19.02 17.81 35.97
CA GLN A 20 17.87 18.06 35.12
C GLN A 20 18.27 18.22 33.63
N ARG A 21 19.37 18.90 33.34
CA ARG A 21 19.90 19.04 31.97
C ARG A 21 20.49 17.72 31.47
N TRP A 22 21.16 16.98 32.34
CA TRP A 22 21.69 15.68 31.98
C TRP A 22 20.60 14.66 31.67
N LEU A 23 19.53 14.62 32.48
CA LEU A 23 18.33 13.79 32.22
C LEU A 23 17.64 14.17 30.96
N LEU A 24 17.50 15.48 30.65
CA LEU A 24 16.91 15.96 29.44
C LEU A 24 17.70 15.54 28.19
N ASN A 25 19.03 15.70 28.23
CA ASN A 25 19.89 15.28 27.13
C ASN A 25 19.87 13.76 26.93
N PHE A 26 19.82 12.99 28.00
CA PHE A 26 19.69 11.53 27.95
C PHE A 26 18.35 11.11 27.31
N ALA A 27 17.24 11.76 27.67
CA ALA A 27 15.94 11.51 27.07
C ALA A 27 15.91 11.81 25.57
N ILE A 28 16.56 12.91 25.13
CA ILE A 28 16.67 13.26 23.71
C ILE A 28 17.44 12.19 22.92
N VAL A 29 18.55 11.70 23.48
CA VAL A 29 19.34 10.63 22.85
C VAL A 29 18.55 9.33 22.75
N CYS A 30 17.81 8.95 23.79
CA CYS A 30 16.94 7.76 23.75
C CYS A 30 15.86 7.87 22.67
N ILE A 31 15.20 9.02 22.54
CA ILE A 31 14.19 9.26 21.50
C ILE A 31 14.83 9.19 20.10
N ALA A 32 16.01 9.79 19.91
CA ALA A 32 16.72 9.73 18.64
C ALA A 32 17.09 8.29 18.24
N VAL A 33 17.51 7.46 19.19
CA VAL A 33 17.80 6.04 18.95
C VAL A 33 16.54 5.26 18.56
N VAL A 34 15.41 5.52 19.23
CA VAL A 34 14.13 4.87 18.91
C VAL A 34 13.66 5.26 17.51
N ILE A 35 13.74 6.54 17.14
CA ILE A 35 13.39 7.01 15.79
C ILE A 35 14.32 6.37 14.74
N PHE A 36 15.61 6.31 15.02
CA PHE A 36 16.60 5.72 14.12
C PHE A 36 16.38 4.22 13.91
N THR A 37 16.09 3.47 14.97
CA THR A 37 15.76 2.03 14.86
C THR A 37 14.44 1.81 14.13
N PHE A 38 13.46 2.69 14.32
CA PHE A 38 12.20 2.63 13.59
C PHE A 38 12.38 2.93 12.09
N MET A 39 13.22 3.90 11.73
CA MET A 39 13.55 4.19 10.33
C MET A 39 14.24 3.00 9.65
N ILE A 40 15.22 2.37 10.32
CA ILE A 40 15.91 1.18 9.77
C ILE A 40 14.93 0.00 9.65
N SER A 41 14.03 -0.17 10.60
CA SER A 41 13.02 -1.25 10.56
C SER A 41 12.01 -1.05 9.43
N SER A 42 11.61 0.20 9.15
CA SER A 42 10.69 0.53 8.06
C SER A 42 11.32 0.32 6.68
N THR A 43 12.61 0.64 6.51
CA THR A 43 13.31 0.42 5.22
C THR A 43 13.53 -1.06 4.91
N LYS A 44 13.68 -1.92 5.93
CA LYS A 44 13.79 -3.37 5.73
C LYS A 44 12.48 -4.03 5.28
N ARG A 45 11.32 -3.47 5.65
CA ARG A 45 10.02 -3.96 5.17
C ARG A 45 9.75 -3.61 3.70
N PHE A 46 10.33 -2.52 3.19
CA PHE A 46 10.14 -2.11 1.80
C PHE A 46 11.12 -2.79 0.82
N SER A 47 12.24 -3.37 1.30
CA SER A 47 13.28 -3.98 0.44
C SER A 47 13.21 -5.51 0.35
N SER A 48 12.16 -6.14 0.85
CA SER A 48 12.09 -7.60 0.90
C SER A 48 11.07 -8.14 -0.10
N ASN A 49 11.32 -7.99 -1.39
CA ASN A 49 10.97 -9.00 -2.39
C ASN A 49 11.47 -8.67 -3.82
N SER A 50 12.65 -8.09 -3.96
CA SER A 50 13.34 -8.14 -5.27
C SER A 50 14.04 -9.49 -5.38
N LYS A 51 13.29 -10.54 -5.71
CA LYS A 51 13.84 -11.77 -6.24
C LYS A 51 14.60 -11.38 -7.51
N LYS A 52 15.92 -11.38 -7.46
CA LYS A 52 16.76 -11.17 -8.66
C LYS A 52 16.37 -12.26 -9.66
N ILE A 53 15.65 -11.85 -10.69
CA ILE A 53 15.31 -12.71 -11.81
C ILE A 53 16.59 -12.89 -12.60
N ASP A 54 17.12 -14.10 -12.63
CA ASP A 54 18.26 -14.46 -13.46
C ASP A 54 17.76 -14.66 -14.92
N LEU A 55 17.92 -13.61 -15.72
CA LEU A 55 17.50 -13.60 -17.13
C LEU A 55 18.43 -14.45 -18.04
N SER A 56 19.45 -15.12 -17.50
CA SER A 56 20.45 -15.82 -18.30
C SER A 56 20.14 -17.29 -18.58
N SER A 57 19.00 -17.82 -18.11
CA SER A 57 18.57 -19.18 -18.43
C SER A 57 17.83 -19.22 -19.77
N PRO A 58 18.32 -19.96 -20.80
CA PRO A 58 17.56 -20.13 -22.03
C PRO A 58 16.29 -20.92 -21.73
N GLY A 59 15.15 -20.29 -21.87
CA GLY A 59 13.82 -20.89 -21.60
C GLY A 59 13.05 -20.28 -20.44
N PHE A 60 13.51 -19.18 -19.83
CA PHE A 60 12.73 -18.46 -18.84
C PHE A 60 11.56 -17.74 -19.51
N ILE A 61 10.40 -18.38 -19.51
CA ILE A 61 9.12 -17.71 -19.74
C ILE A 61 8.75 -17.08 -18.39
N PRO A 62 8.64 -15.74 -18.27
CA PRO A 62 8.18 -15.13 -17.04
C PRO A 62 6.81 -15.71 -16.69
N GLN A 63 6.76 -16.58 -15.69
CA GLN A 63 5.47 -17.04 -15.18
C GLN A 63 4.84 -15.86 -14.44
N MET A 64 3.78 -15.32 -15.00
CA MET A 64 2.94 -14.38 -14.27
C MET A 64 2.45 -15.06 -13.00
N PRO A 65 2.42 -14.33 -11.87
CA PRO A 65 1.83 -14.87 -10.65
C PRO A 65 0.40 -15.33 -10.98
N LYS A 66 0.11 -16.59 -10.77
CA LYS A 66 -1.23 -17.14 -10.90
C LYS A 66 -1.86 -17.10 -9.51
N TYR A 67 -2.92 -16.34 -9.36
CA TYR A 67 -3.69 -16.28 -8.13
C TYR A 67 -4.74 -17.38 -8.15
N GLU A 68 -4.32 -18.60 -7.77
CA GLU A 68 -5.20 -19.78 -7.67
C GLU A 68 -6.23 -19.53 -6.57
N ASP A 69 -7.46 -19.96 -6.80
CA ASP A 69 -8.59 -19.80 -5.87
C ASP A 69 -9.05 -18.34 -5.60
N VAL A 70 -8.60 -17.38 -6.41
CA VAL A 70 -9.07 -15.99 -6.36
C VAL A 70 -9.95 -15.72 -7.58
N TYR A 71 -11.24 -15.79 -7.39
CA TYR A 71 -12.23 -15.65 -8.45
C TYR A 71 -12.84 -14.25 -8.47
N ILE A 72 -12.74 -13.60 -9.62
CA ILE A 72 -13.19 -12.22 -9.79
C ILE A 72 -14.40 -12.17 -10.72
N GLU A 73 -15.36 -11.34 -10.37
CA GLU A 73 -16.43 -10.88 -11.24
C GLU A 73 -16.21 -9.42 -11.59
N VAL A 74 -16.33 -9.05 -12.87
CA VAL A 74 -16.19 -7.67 -13.35
C VAL A 74 -17.51 -7.17 -13.92
N LEU A 75 -18.08 -6.15 -13.31
CA LEU A 75 -19.38 -5.59 -13.69
C LEU A 75 -19.26 -4.15 -14.19
N ASN A 76 -19.88 -3.90 -15.34
CA ASN A 76 -20.00 -2.57 -15.90
C ASN A 76 -21.14 -1.79 -15.22
N GLY A 77 -20.80 -0.82 -14.41
CA GLY A 77 -21.71 0.14 -13.80
C GLY A 77 -21.49 1.58 -14.30
N CYS A 78 -20.54 1.79 -15.23
CA CYS A 78 -20.27 3.12 -15.80
C CYS A 78 -21.14 3.45 -17.03
N GLY A 79 -21.79 2.45 -17.64
CA GLY A 79 -22.62 2.63 -18.83
C GLY A 79 -21.83 2.71 -20.15
N ILE A 80 -20.50 2.62 -20.14
CA ILE A 80 -19.66 2.62 -21.34
C ILE A 80 -19.57 1.20 -21.89
N THR A 81 -20.04 0.98 -23.10
CA THR A 81 -20.02 -0.34 -23.73
C THR A 81 -18.62 -0.93 -23.83
N GLY A 82 -18.46 -2.21 -23.46
CA GLY A 82 -17.20 -2.95 -23.56
C GLY A 82 -16.21 -2.69 -22.42
N MET A 83 -16.48 -1.75 -21.50
CA MET A 83 -15.54 -1.38 -20.46
C MET A 83 -15.22 -2.56 -19.52
N ALA A 84 -16.21 -3.32 -19.08
CA ALA A 84 -15.97 -4.52 -18.24
C ALA A 84 -15.10 -5.56 -18.96
N GLY A 85 -15.27 -5.74 -20.28
CA GLY A 85 -14.41 -6.62 -21.07
C GLY A 85 -12.94 -6.19 -21.04
N LYS A 86 -12.66 -4.90 -21.24
CA LYS A 86 -11.30 -4.35 -21.21
C LYS A 86 -10.62 -4.56 -19.86
N TYR A 87 -11.34 -4.30 -18.77
CA TYR A 87 -10.82 -4.56 -17.41
C TYR A 87 -10.65 -6.06 -17.14
N THR A 88 -11.51 -6.90 -17.70
CA THR A 88 -11.38 -8.35 -17.61
C THR A 88 -10.08 -8.83 -18.25
N GLU A 89 -9.78 -8.39 -19.47
CA GLU A 89 -8.55 -8.74 -20.17
C GLU A 89 -7.31 -8.26 -19.42
N TYR A 90 -7.36 -7.05 -18.90
CA TYR A 90 -6.29 -6.51 -18.07
C TYR A 90 -6.03 -7.35 -16.83
N LEU A 91 -7.06 -7.71 -16.06
CA LEU A 91 -6.92 -8.52 -14.86
C LEU A 91 -6.41 -9.93 -15.19
N ARG A 92 -6.88 -10.54 -16.28
CA ARG A 92 -6.38 -11.84 -16.76
C ARG A 92 -4.89 -11.79 -17.10
N MET A 93 -4.44 -10.70 -17.74
CA MET A 93 -3.01 -10.48 -17.99
C MET A 93 -2.20 -10.33 -16.70
N LYS A 94 -2.80 -9.80 -15.64
CA LYS A 94 -2.17 -9.73 -14.32
C LYS A 94 -2.19 -11.05 -13.55
N GLY A 95 -2.75 -12.12 -14.13
CA GLY A 95 -2.77 -13.47 -13.57
C GLY A 95 -3.99 -13.79 -12.71
N PHE A 96 -5.02 -12.94 -12.71
CA PHE A 96 -6.26 -13.20 -11.99
C PHE A 96 -7.22 -14.06 -12.81
N ASP A 97 -8.00 -14.89 -12.12
CA ASP A 97 -9.08 -15.66 -12.73
C ASP A 97 -10.39 -14.86 -12.68
N VAL A 98 -10.77 -14.32 -13.85
CA VAL A 98 -12.04 -13.60 -13.99
C VAL A 98 -13.09 -14.56 -14.53
N LEU A 99 -14.00 -15.01 -13.65
CA LEU A 99 -15.06 -15.96 -13.98
C LEU A 99 -16.18 -15.34 -14.79
N THR A 100 -16.60 -14.14 -14.41
CA THR A 100 -17.80 -13.50 -14.97
C THR A 100 -17.53 -12.06 -15.36
N THR A 101 -18.04 -11.68 -16.50
CA THR A 101 -18.02 -10.30 -17.00
C THR A 101 -19.45 -9.93 -17.42
N GLY A 102 -19.97 -8.83 -16.93
CA GLY A 102 -21.35 -8.43 -17.17
C GLY A 102 -21.64 -6.98 -16.89
N ASN A 103 -22.93 -6.69 -16.76
CA ASN A 103 -23.41 -5.38 -16.36
C ASN A 103 -23.82 -5.42 -14.88
N ALA A 104 -23.56 -4.33 -14.18
CA ALA A 104 -24.06 -4.14 -12.82
C ALA A 104 -25.59 -3.95 -12.83
N LYS A 105 -26.23 -4.14 -11.69
CA LYS A 105 -27.69 -3.91 -11.55
C LYS A 105 -28.05 -2.46 -11.86
N GLU A 106 -27.17 -1.55 -11.51
CA GLU A 106 -27.30 -0.13 -11.77
C GLU A 106 -26.17 0.33 -12.69
N MET A 107 -26.48 1.29 -13.58
CA MET A 107 -25.56 1.80 -14.60
C MET A 107 -25.10 3.21 -14.25
N ASN A 108 -24.91 3.54 -13.00
CA ASN A 108 -24.69 4.94 -12.65
C ASN A 108 -23.86 5.13 -11.38
N TYR A 109 -23.01 4.14 -11.08
CA TYR A 109 -22.10 4.26 -9.94
C TYR A 109 -21.14 5.44 -10.15
N PRO A 110 -20.97 6.33 -9.15
CA PRO A 110 -20.11 7.50 -9.29
C PRO A 110 -18.64 7.11 -9.39
N GLU A 111 -18.21 6.09 -8.66
CA GLU A 111 -16.83 5.64 -8.52
C GLU A 111 -16.73 4.13 -8.67
N THR A 112 -15.56 3.68 -9.12
CA THR A 112 -15.21 2.26 -9.23
C THR A 112 -14.81 1.73 -7.86
N PHE A 113 -15.35 0.59 -7.48
CA PHE A 113 -15.07 -0.03 -6.19
C PHE A 113 -15.04 -1.56 -6.26
N ILE A 114 -14.50 -2.17 -5.21
CA ILE A 114 -14.37 -3.61 -5.09
C ILE A 114 -15.22 -4.08 -3.91
N LEU A 115 -16.18 -4.94 -4.17
CA LEU A 115 -16.85 -5.70 -3.13
C LEU A 115 -16.00 -6.92 -2.77
N VAL A 116 -15.78 -7.12 -1.48
CA VAL A 116 -15.00 -8.24 -0.95
C VAL A 116 -15.86 -9.04 0.02
N ARG A 117 -15.74 -10.37 -0.02
CA ARG A 117 -16.36 -11.25 0.95
C ARG A 117 -15.47 -11.47 2.17
N ASP A 118 -14.16 -11.54 1.94
CA ASP A 118 -13.14 -11.72 2.97
C ASP A 118 -12.11 -10.62 2.86
N THR A 119 -11.66 -10.09 3.98
CA THR A 119 -10.67 -9.03 4.09
C THR A 119 -9.25 -9.55 4.30
N SER A 120 -8.99 -10.81 3.95
CA SER A 120 -7.65 -11.41 4.05
C SER A 120 -6.64 -10.59 3.21
N GLU A 121 -5.64 -10.07 3.88
CA GLU A 121 -4.61 -9.20 3.27
C GLU A 121 -3.84 -9.91 2.15
N ALA A 122 -3.60 -11.21 2.31
CA ALA A 122 -2.85 -12.01 1.34
C ALA A 122 -3.55 -12.08 -0.03
N ILE A 123 -4.88 -12.00 -0.03
CA ILE A 123 -5.71 -12.10 -1.24
C ILE A 123 -5.99 -10.69 -1.80
N LEU A 124 -6.22 -9.72 -0.93
CA LEU A 124 -6.63 -8.38 -1.30
C LEU A 124 -5.49 -7.51 -1.85
N SER A 125 -4.29 -7.59 -1.24
CA SER A 125 -3.14 -6.76 -1.64
C SER A 125 -2.76 -6.88 -3.11
N PRO A 126 -2.69 -8.07 -3.73
CA PRO A 126 -2.36 -8.20 -5.14
C PRO A 126 -3.37 -7.51 -6.06
N LEU A 127 -4.67 -7.56 -5.72
CA LEU A 127 -5.71 -6.92 -6.52
C LEU A 127 -5.65 -5.40 -6.41
N LEU A 128 -5.45 -4.87 -5.20
CA LEU A 128 -5.28 -3.44 -4.98
C LEU A 128 -4.04 -2.90 -5.71
N GLU A 129 -2.94 -3.63 -5.67
CA GLU A 129 -1.72 -3.27 -6.41
C GLU A 129 -1.97 -3.27 -7.92
N ALA A 130 -2.61 -4.32 -8.46
CA ALA A 130 -2.93 -4.41 -9.88
C ALA A 130 -3.83 -3.27 -10.34
N MET A 131 -4.81 -2.87 -9.54
CA MET A 131 -5.74 -1.79 -9.85
C MET A 131 -5.22 -0.39 -9.48
N SER A 132 -4.08 -0.31 -8.76
CA SER A 132 -3.56 0.93 -8.15
C SER A 132 -4.58 1.60 -7.23
N PHE A 133 -5.35 0.79 -6.50
CA PHE A 133 -6.38 1.26 -5.58
C PHE A 133 -5.86 1.40 -4.17
N SER A 134 -6.39 2.38 -3.44
CA SER A 134 -6.33 2.45 -2.00
C SER A 134 -7.44 1.60 -1.36
N ARG A 135 -7.39 1.44 -0.03
CA ARG A 135 -8.43 0.71 0.71
C ARG A 135 -9.80 1.39 0.71
N ASP A 136 -9.86 2.67 0.35
CA ASP A 136 -11.11 3.45 0.30
C ASP A 136 -12.05 2.97 -0.82
N HIS A 137 -11.50 2.23 -1.79
CA HIS A 137 -12.28 1.60 -2.87
C HIS A 137 -12.83 0.22 -2.52
N ILE A 138 -12.75 -0.19 -1.24
CA ILE A 138 -13.20 -1.51 -0.81
C ILE A 138 -14.47 -1.40 0.01
N GLU A 139 -15.45 -2.21 -0.35
CA GLU A 139 -16.67 -2.42 0.44
C GLU A 139 -16.78 -3.90 0.84
N PHE A 140 -17.08 -4.15 2.10
CA PHE A 140 -17.27 -5.50 2.61
C PHE A 140 -18.73 -5.95 2.43
N ASN A 141 -18.92 -7.07 1.74
CA ASN A 141 -20.22 -7.68 1.54
C ASN A 141 -20.19 -9.20 1.80
N PRO A 142 -20.51 -9.66 3.01
CA PRO A 142 -20.49 -11.07 3.36
C PRO A 142 -21.60 -11.90 2.67
N ALA A 143 -22.59 -11.24 2.04
CA ALA A 143 -23.69 -11.89 1.34
C ALA A 143 -23.38 -12.17 -0.15
N MET A 144 -22.13 -11.98 -0.58
CA MET A 144 -21.70 -12.38 -1.93
C MET A 144 -21.74 -13.90 -2.07
N GLU A 145 -21.89 -14.35 -3.31
CA GLU A 145 -21.85 -15.78 -3.66
C GLU A 145 -20.53 -16.42 -3.21
N ASP A 146 -20.60 -17.64 -2.67
CA ASP A 146 -19.45 -18.32 -2.04
C ASP A 146 -18.28 -18.58 -3.01
N TYR A 147 -18.53 -18.66 -4.29
CA TYR A 147 -17.52 -18.89 -5.32
C TYR A 147 -16.89 -17.59 -5.86
N ILE A 148 -17.39 -16.40 -5.50
CA ILE A 148 -16.79 -15.11 -5.88
C ILE A 148 -15.98 -14.57 -4.71
N THR A 149 -14.70 -14.31 -4.96
CA THR A 149 -13.79 -13.71 -3.97
C THR A 149 -13.92 -12.18 -4.01
N PHE A 150 -13.91 -11.62 -5.23
CA PHE A 150 -14.01 -10.19 -5.46
C PHE A 150 -15.02 -9.88 -6.57
N ARG A 151 -15.73 -8.77 -6.40
CA ARG A 151 -16.56 -8.19 -7.43
C ARG A 151 -16.11 -6.76 -7.71
N LEU A 152 -15.52 -6.52 -8.88
CA LEU A 152 -15.14 -5.19 -9.34
C LEU A 152 -16.33 -4.55 -10.04
N ILE A 153 -16.83 -3.44 -9.51
CA ILE A 153 -17.90 -2.65 -10.11
C ILE A 153 -17.30 -1.38 -10.67
N LEU A 154 -17.35 -1.22 -11.99
CA LEU A 154 -16.84 -0.04 -12.68
C LEU A 154 -17.82 1.11 -12.56
N GLY A 155 -17.36 2.24 -12.02
CA GLY A 155 -18.09 3.50 -11.94
C GLY A 155 -17.76 4.46 -13.06
N LYS A 156 -18.33 5.66 -13.03
CA LYS A 156 -18.14 6.72 -14.03
C LYS A 156 -16.70 7.21 -14.17
N ASP A 157 -15.87 6.90 -13.20
CA ASP A 157 -14.43 7.22 -13.16
C ASP A 157 -13.56 6.18 -13.88
N CYS A 158 -14.15 5.10 -14.41
CA CYS A 158 -13.42 3.96 -14.99
C CYS A 158 -12.44 4.34 -16.11
N ASP A 159 -12.70 5.42 -16.84
CA ASP A 159 -11.81 5.96 -17.88
C ASP A 159 -10.73 6.91 -17.37
N ARG A 160 -10.76 7.25 -16.07
CA ARG A 160 -9.81 8.15 -15.40
C ARG A 160 -8.91 7.42 -14.39
N LEU A 161 -9.14 6.13 -14.18
CA LEU A 161 -8.30 5.32 -13.31
C LEU A 161 -6.88 5.22 -13.86
N THR A 162 -5.89 5.19 -12.97
CA THR A 162 -4.47 5.11 -13.33
C THR A 162 -4.16 3.94 -14.26
N VAL A 163 -4.87 2.82 -14.08
CA VAL A 163 -4.69 1.61 -14.89
C VAL A 163 -5.29 1.73 -16.30
N PHE A 164 -6.18 2.70 -16.54
CA PHE A 164 -6.90 2.82 -17.80
C PHE A 164 -5.97 3.12 -18.98
N GLU A 165 -4.93 3.93 -18.79
CA GLU A 165 -3.93 4.18 -19.84
C GLU A 165 -3.20 2.89 -20.24
N THR A 166 -2.93 2.00 -19.27
CA THR A 166 -2.34 0.70 -19.56
C THR A 166 -3.30 -0.16 -20.38
N ILE A 167 -4.58 -0.20 -20.00
CA ILE A 167 -5.65 -0.94 -20.67
C ILE A 167 -5.80 -0.45 -22.13
N LYS A 168 -5.81 0.86 -22.34
CA LYS A 168 -5.91 1.47 -23.67
C LYS A 168 -4.71 1.14 -24.57
N ASN A 169 -3.51 1.12 -24.01
CA ASN A 169 -2.30 0.78 -24.74
C ASN A 169 -2.26 -0.70 -25.17
N MET A 170 -2.91 -1.58 -24.41
CA MET A 170 -3.04 -2.99 -24.80
C MET A 170 -3.91 -3.18 -26.03
N GLU A 171 -5.02 -2.45 -26.12
CA GLU A 171 -5.94 -2.50 -27.26
C GLU A 171 -5.28 -2.10 -28.59
N ASN A 172 -4.26 -1.23 -28.54
CA ASN A 172 -3.51 -0.79 -29.72
C ASN A 172 -2.44 -1.78 -30.18
N GLN A 173 -2.23 -2.90 -29.49
CA GLN A 173 -1.20 -3.91 -29.81
C GLN A 173 -1.77 -5.13 -30.56
N PHE A 174 -3.08 -5.20 -30.72
CA PHE A 174 -3.81 -6.24 -31.47
C PHE A 174 -4.60 -5.63 -32.63
#